data_4695aa52e82ecad172453b08f608ff7d
#
_entry.id   4695aa52e82ecad172453b08f608ff7d
#
_cell.length_a   1.000
_cell.length_b   1.000
_cell.length_c   1.000
_cell.angle_alpha   90.00
_cell.angle_beta   90.00
_cell.angle_gamma   90.00
#
_symmetry.space_group_name_H-M   'P 1'
#
loop_
_entity.id
_entity.type
_entity.pdbx_description
1 polymer ?
#
loop_
_entity_poly.entity_id
_entity_poly.type
_entity_poly.pdbx_seq_one_letter_code
_entity_poly.pdbx_strand_id
1 'polypeptide(L)'
;MATPALAEEIRIAPGSADEIDAVMTVMDGAFGDKFGEAWTRSQLSGILPMAGVYLVLAADRSRDSIVGFSLFRTVSDESELLLIGVLPEEQRRGIGRLLLDDFVDRAREDQVRRVHLEVRDGNPAISMYKAAGFSPVGRRRNYYHATDGNRYDAITLACEL
;
A
#
# COMPACT_ATOMS: atom_id res chain seq x y z
N MET A 1 9.58 -13.11 0.28
CA MET A 1 9.98 -13.11 -1.15
C MET A 1 8.90 -13.84 -1.94
N ALA A 2 8.47 -13.24 -3.04
CA ALA A 2 7.49 -13.87 -3.91
C ALA A 2 8.11 -15.07 -4.65
N THR A 3 7.29 -16.07 -4.96
CA THR A 3 7.76 -17.21 -5.77
C THR A 3 7.93 -16.77 -7.24
N PRO A 4 8.85 -17.40 -8.00
CA PRO A 4 9.02 -17.11 -9.42
C PRO A 4 7.71 -17.22 -10.23
N ALA A 5 6.86 -18.21 -9.91
CA ALA A 5 5.57 -18.39 -10.56
C ALA A 5 4.64 -17.18 -10.38
N LEU A 6 4.61 -16.59 -9.19
CA LEU A 6 3.80 -15.40 -8.93
C LEU A 6 4.27 -14.20 -9.74
N ALA A 7 5.58 -13.99 -9.85
CA ALA A 7 6.15 -12.90 -10.64
C ALA A 7 5.84 -13.03 -12.14
N GLU A 8 5.59 -14.25 -12.62
CA GLU A 8 5.16 -14.49 -13.99
C GLU A 8 3.67 -14.21 -14.18
N GLU A 9 2.84 -14.45 -13.16
CA GLU A 9 1.38 -14.25 -13.20
C GLU A 9 0.97 -12.79 -12.96
N ILE A 10 1.71 -12.07 -12.15
CA ILE A 10 1.38 -10.71 -11.72
C ILE A 10 2.39 -9.72 -12.30
N ARG A 11 1.89 -8.74 -13.03
CA ARG A 11 2.68 -7.62 -13.53
C ARG A 11 2.58 -6.44 -12.59
N ILE A 12 3.72 -5.94 -12.13
CA ILE A 12 3.82 -4.71 -11.35
C ILE A 12 4.24 -3.59 -12.31
N ALA A 13 3.43 -2.54 -12.39
CA ALA A 13 3.66 -1.44 -13.34
C ALA A 13 3.10 -0.11 -12.80
N PRO A 14 3.67 1.02 -13.22
CA PRO A 14 3.10 2.32 -12.88
C PRO A 14 1.67 2.46 -13.38
N GLY A 15 0.84 3.15 -12.58
CA GLY A 15 -0.52 3.53 -12.93
C GLY A 15 -0.70 5.03 -12.97
N SER A 16 -1.89 5.47 -13.36
CA SER A 16 -2.27 6.88 -13.43
C SER A 16 -3.72 7.08 -13.03
N ALA A 17 -4.19 8.31 -13.10
CA ALA A 17 -5.60 8.64 -12.86
C ALA A 17 -6.55 7.91 -13.83
N ASP A 18 -6.07 7.42 -14.97
CA ASP A 18 -6.88 6.65 -15.91
C ASP A 18 -7.38 5.32 -15.32
N GLU A 19 -6.65 4.76 -14.35
CA GLU A 19 -7.01 3.51 -13.68
C GLU A 19 -7.74 3.72 -12.34
N ILE A 20 -8.22 4.92 -12.07
CA ILE A 20 -8.82 5.24 -10.76
C ILE A 20 -10.03 4.35 -10.42
N ASP A 21 -10.84 3.98 -11.41
CA ASP A 21 -12.00 3.11 -11.19
C ASP A 21 -11.56 1.72 -10.70
N ALA A 22 -10.54 1.16 -11.33
CA ALA A 22 -9.98 -0.12 -10.93
C ALA A 22 -9.34 -0.05 -9.54
N VAL A 23 -8.62 1.03 -9.24
CA VAL A 23 -8.02 1.25 -7.91
C VAL A 23 -9.11 1.36 -6.85
N MET A 24 -10.19 2.10 -7.10
CA MET A 24 -11.30 2.21 -6.14
C MET A 24 -12.01 0.88 -5.91
N THR A 25 -12.13 0.03 -6.92
CA THR A 25 -12.65 -1.33 -6.75
C THR A 25 -11.78 -2.14 -5.78
N VAL A 26 -10.46 -2.08 -5.95
CA VAL A 26 -9.52 -2.74 -5.02
C VAL A 26 -9.60 -2.11 -3.63
N MET A 27 -9.64 -0.77 -3.55
CA MET A 27 -9.76 -0.03 -2.30
C MET A 27 -10.95 -0.49 -1.47
N ASP A 28 -12.12 -0.51 -2.09
CA ASP A 28 -13.37 -0.90 -1.43
C ASP A 28 -13.33 -2.36 -0.98
N GLY A 29 -12.77 -3.24 -1.78
CA GLY A 29 -12.64 -4.65 -1.44
C GLY A 29 -11.62 -4.92 -0.34
N ALA A 30 -10.46 -4.25 -0.41
CA ALA A 30 -9.36 -4.48 0.51
C ALA A 30 -9.59 -3.89 1.90
N PHE A 31 -10.15 -2.68 1.96
CA PHE A 31 -10.31 -1.94 3.22
C PHE A 31 -11.75 -1.90 3.71
N GLY A 32 -12.72 -1.87 2.83
CA GLY A 32 -14.11 -1.65 3.20
C GLY A 32 -14.30 -0.35 3.99
N ASP A 33 -15.30 -0.34 4.87
CA ASP A 33 -15.59 0.80 5.75
C ASP A 33 -15.39 0.50 7.24
N LYS A 34 -15.01 -0.73 7.56
CA LYS A 34 -15.03 -1.24 8.94
C LYS A 34 -14.10 -0.48 9.88
N PHE A 35 -12.90 -0.13 9.44
CA PHE A 35 -11.86 0.47 10.29
C PHE A 35 -11.52 1.91 9.94
N GLY A 36 -12.17 2.50 8.94
CA GLY A 36 -11.85 3.86 8.49
C GLY A 36 -10.51 4.00 7.80
N GLU A 37 -10.00 2.92 7.20
CA GLU A 37 -8.70 2.88 6.52
C GLU A 37 -8.77 3.30 5.05
N ALA A 38 -9.93 3.09 4.41
CA ALA A 38 -10.10 3.37 2.98
C ALA A 38 -10.09 4.87 2.69
N TRP A 39 -9.45 5.22 1.58
CA TRP A 39 -9.54 6.57 1.04
C TRP A 39 -10.73 6.69 0.09
N THR A 40 -11.29 7.89 0.03
CA THR A 40 -12.32 8.21 -0.96
C THR A 40 -11.70 8.44 -2.34
N ARG A 41 -12.53 8.34 -3.38
CA ARG A 41 -12.12 8.71 -4.75
C ARG A 41 -11.59 10.16 -4.79
N SER A 42 -12.24 11.07 -4.07
CA SER A 42 -11.84 12.48 -4.01
C SER A 42 -10.45 12.66 -3.41
N GLN A 43 -10.14 11.94 -2.33
CA GLN A 43 -8.81 11.96 -1.71
C GLN A 43 -7.75 11.42 -2.67
N LEU A 44 -8.02 10.30 -3.33
CA LEU A 44 -7.10 9.71 -4.30
C LEU A 44 -6.88 10.64 -5.50
N SER A 45 -7.95 11.17 -6.08
CA SER A 45 -7.87 12.13 -7.19
C SER A 45 -7.08 13.38 -6.84
N GLY A 46 -7.21 13.84 -5.60
CA GLY A 46 -6.53 15.04 -5.11
C GLY A 46 -5.03 14.87 -4.93
N ILE A 47 -4.58 13.67 -4.56
CA ILE A 47 -3.15 13.43 -4.31
C ILE A 47 -2.38 13.01 -5.57
N LEU A 48 -3.02 12.32 -6.51
CA LEU A 48 -2.33 11.77 -7.69
C LEU A 48 -1.53 12.77 -8.50
N PRO A 49 -1.98 14.02 -8.74
CA PRO A 49 -1.19 14.99 -9.51
C PRO A 49 -0.08 15.67 -8.70
N MET A 50 0.03 15.41 -7.40
CA MET A 50 1.05 16.05 -6.56
C MET A 50 2.44 15.50 -6.87
N ALA A 51 3.44 16.38 -6.80
CA ALA A 51 4.84 15.99 -7.01
C ALA A 51 5.28 14.92 -6.00
N GLY A 52 6.02 13.94 -6.47
CA GLY A 52 6.55 12.86 -5.66
C GLY A 52 5.54 11.74 -5.33
N VAL A 53 4.32 11.83 -5.82
CA VAL A 53 3.28 10.79 -5.62
C VAL A 53 3.34 9.77 -6.76
N TYR A 54 3.36 8.49 -6.38
CA TYR A 54 3.43 7.36 -7.30
C TYR A 54 2.30 6.38 -7.01
N LEU A 55 1.60 5.99 -8.07
CA LEU A 55 0.64 4.89 -8.07
C LEU A 55 1.27 3.72 -8.81
N VAL A 56 1.26 2.54 -8.19
CA VAL A 56 1.76 1.30 -8.79
C VAL A 56 0.64 0.26 -8.75
N LEU A 57 0.48 -0.46 -9.85
CA LEU A 57 -0.60 -1.44 -10.02
C LEU A 57 -0.04 -2.85 -10.08
N ALA A 58 -0.76 -3.79 -9.47
CA ALA A 58 -0.56 -5.21 -9.65
C ALA A 58 -1.68 -5.73 -10.56
N ALA A 59 -1.31 -6.22 -11.72
CA ALA A 59 -2.25 -6.73 -12.72
C ALA A 59 -2.06 -8.24 -12.91
N ASP A 60 -3.18 -8.98 -12.91
CA ASP A 60 -3.18 -10.38 -13.28
C ASP A 60 -3.10 -10.47 -14.80
N ARG A 61 -2.00 -11.08 -15.29
CA ARG A 61 -1.71 -11.17 -16.73
C ARG A 61 -2.71 -12.04 -17.48
N SER A 62 -3.26 -13.07 -16.83
CA SER A 62 -4.17 -14.01 -17.47
C SER A 62 -5.58 -13.42 -17.67
N ARG A 63 -5.99 -12.53 -16.78
CA ARG A 63 -7.32 -11.90 -16.80
C ARG A 63 -7.28 -10.44 -17.25
N ASP A 64 -6.10 -9.88 -17.44
CA ASP A 64 -5.88 -8.46 -17.74
C ASP A 64 -6.66 -7.55 -16.78
N SER A 65 -6.60 -7.85 -15.49
CA SER A 65 -7.35 -7.13 -14.46
C SER A 65 -6.43 -6.67 -13.33
N ILE A 66 -6.74 -5.49 -12.77
CA ILE A 66 -6.04 -4.94 -11.61
C ILE A 66 -6.52 -5.65 -10.35
N VAL A 67 -5.61 -6.25 -9.63
CA VAL A 67 -5.88 -7.03 -8.42
C VAL A 67 -5.31 -6.42 -7.16
N GLY A 68 -4.43 -5.43 -7.30
CA GLY A 68 -3.80 -4.73 -6.18
C GLY A 68 -3.19 -3.42 -6.62
N PHE A 69 -2.84 -2.60 -5.65
CA PHE A 69 -2.15 -1.33 -5.89
C PHE A 69 -1.32 -0.93 -4.67
N SER A 70 -0.34 -0.05 -4.90
CA SER A 70 0.31 0.74 -3.88
C SER A 70 0.27 2.22 -4.25
N LEU A 71 0.21 3.07 -3.24
CA LEU A 71 0.28 4.52 -3.37
C LEU A 71 1.34 5.00 -2.38
N PHE A 72 2.32 5.74 -2.87
CA PHE A 72 3.37 6.26 -2.00
C PHE A 72 3.83 7.65 -2.45
N ARG A 73 4.46 8.37 -1.52
CA ARG A 73 4.95 9.71 -1.76
C ARG A 73 6.39 9.82 -1.31
N THR A 74 7.24 10.36 -2.18
CA THR A 74 8.64 10.65 -1.89
C THR A 74 8.82 12.15 -1.73
N VAL A 75 9.41 12.56 -0.61
CA VAL A 75 9.77 13.94 -0.32
C VAL A 75 11.20 13.95 0.18
N SER A 76 12.08 14.60 -0.56
CA SER A 76 13.52 14.64 -0.27
C SER A 76 14.11 13.22 -0.19
N ASP A 77 14.64 12.82 0.94
CA ASP A 77 15.28 11.53 1.17
C ASP A 77 14.40 10.53 1.97
N GLU A 78 13.10 10.83 2.08
CA GLU A 78 12.12 9.95 2.72
C GLU A 78 10.99 9.57 1.76
N SER A 79 10.51 8.34 1.87
CA SER A 79 9.33 7.88 1.12
C SER A 79 8.33 7.24 2.07
N GLU A 80 7.07 7.64 1.93
CA GLU A 80 5.97 7.14 2.74
C GLU A 80 5.04 6.28 1.91
N LEU A 81 4.84 5.04 2.35
CA LEU A 81 3.79 4.18 1.80
C LEU A 81 2.45 4.61 2.40
N LEU A 82 1.59 5.20 1.58
CA LEU A 82 0.29 5.72 2.01
C LEU A 82 -0.77 4.63 2.04
N LEU A 83 -0.79 3.79 1.01
CA LEU A 83 -1.75 2.69 0.85
C LEU A 83 -1.11 1.52 0.14
N ILE A 84 -1.49 0.33 0.55
CA ILE A 84 -1.27 -0.90 -0.18
C ILE A 84 -2.53 -1.76 -0.03
N GLY A 85 -3.11 -2.18 -1.12
CA GLY A 85 -4.34 -2.94 -1.11
C GLY A 85 -4.32 -4.06 -2.15
N VAL A 86 -4.92 -5.19 -1.79
CA VAL A 86 -5.09 -6.36 -2.66
C VAL A 86 -6.53 -6.85 -2.51
N LEU A 87 -7.17 -7.18 -3.62
CA LEU A 87 -8.52 -7.76 -3.60
C LEU A 87 -8.59 -8.94 -2.62
N PRO A 88 -9.66 -9.08 -1.82
CA PRO A 88 -9.77 -10.13 -0.82
C PRO A 88 -9.56 -11.54 -1.38
N GLU A 89 -10.11 -11.83 -2.56
CA GLU A 89 -9.98 -13.12 -3.24
C GLU A 89 -8.56 -13.40 -3.76
N GLU A 90 -7.72 -12.37 -3.82
CA GLU A 90 -6.34 -12.47 -4.31
C GLU A 90 -5.30 -12.40 -3.18
N GLN A 91 -5.74 -12.22 -1.95
CA GLN A 91 -4.86 -12.15 -0.80
C GLN A 91 -4.21 -13.50 -0.49
N ARG A 92 -3.15 -13.48 0.30
CA ARG A 92 -2.32 -14.65 0.70
C ARG A 92 -1.61 -15.35 -0.47
N ARG A 93 -1.49 -14.69 -1.63
CA ARG A 93 -0.68 -15.14 -2.76
C ARG A 93 0.70 -14.51 -2.80
N GLY A 94 0.95 -13.49 -1.97
CA GLY A 94 2.19 -12.72 -1.98
C GLY A 94 2.15 -11.45 -2.83
N ILE A 95 0.99 -11.03 -3.33
CA ILE A 95 0.84 -9.82 -4.17
C ILE A 95 1.18 -8.57 -3.37
N GLY A 96 0.71 -8.47 -2.13
CA GLY A 96 1.06 -7.36 -1.24
C GLY A 96 2.56 -7.26 -1.01
N ARG A 97 3.26 -8.39 -0.88
CA ARG A 97 4.71 -8.41 -0.74
C ARG A 97 5.41 -7.97 -2.01
N LEU A 98 4.92 -8.35 -3.19
CA LEU A 98 5.45 -7.85 -4.47
C LEU A 98 5.36 -6.34 -4.56
N LEU A 99 4.22 -5.76 -4.18
CA LEU A 99 4.01 -4.31 -4.16
C LEU A 99 4.92 -3.62 -3.14
N LEU A 100 5.09 -4.21 -1.97
CA LEU A 100 5.98 -3.68 -0.93
C LEU A 100 7.44 -3.73 -1.37
N ASP A 101 7.89 -4.82 -1.95
CA ASP A 101 9.25 -4.96 -2.47
C ASP A 101 9.51 -3.95 -3.59
N ASP A 102 8.56 -3.75 -4.51
CA ASP A 102 8.64 -2.72 -5.56
C ASP A 102 8.79 -1.31 -4.97
N PHE A 103 8.01 -0.99 -3.95
CA PHE A 103 8.10 0.30 -3.26
C PHE A 103 9.50 0.53 -2.68
N VAL A 104 10.04 -0.46 -1.97
CA VAL A 104 11.39 -0.36 -1.38
C VAL A 104 12.47 -0.27 -2.46
N ASP A 105 12.35 -1.04 -3.53
CA ASP A 105 13.31 -1.02 -4.64
C ASP A 105 13.33 0.35 -5.34
N ARG A 106 12.15 0.93 -5.62
CA ARG A 106 12.05 2.29 -6.19
C ARG A 106 12.66 3.34 -5.25
N ALA A 107 12.41 3.21 -3.96
CA ALA A 107 12.99 4.11 -2.97
C ALA A 107 14.54 4.05 -2.98
N ARG A 108 15.11 2.84 -3.10
CA ARG A 108 16.56 2.68 -3.24
C ARG A 108 17.10 3.28 -4.54
N GLU A 109 16.42 3.07 -5.65
CA GLU A 109 16.79 3.65 -6.95
C GLU A 109 16.79 5.18 -6.91
N ASP A 110 15.83 5.78 -6.19
CA ASP A 110 15.73 7.22 -5.99
C ASP A 110 16.65 7.76 -4.88
N GLN A 111 17.51 6.90 -4.32
CA GLN A 111 18.46 7.26 -3.25
C GLN A 111 17.77 7.77 -1.98
N VAL A 112 16.56 7.27 -1.72
CA VAL A 112 15.84 7.52 -0.48
C VAL A 112 16.56 6.84 0.67
N ARG A 113 16.68 7.52 1.80
CA ARG A 113 17.41 7.02 2.97
C ARG A 113 16.51 6.28 3.94
N ARG A 114 15.22 6.62 3.96
CA ARG A 114 14.27 6.08 4.91
C ARG A 114 12.91 5.90 4.27
N VAL A 115 12.31 4.75 4.50
CA VAL A 115 10.91 4.48 4.15
C VAL A 115 10.10 4.28 5.42
N HIS A 116 8.85 4.74 5.41
CA HIS A 116 7.95 4.59 6.55
C HIS A 116 6.50 4.45 6.11
N LEU A 117 5.67 4.01 7.04
CA LEU A 117 4.23 3.85 6.85
C LEU A 117 3.51 3.94 8.18
N GLU A 118 2.21 4.19 8.11
CA GLU A 118 1.31 4.03 9.24
C GLU A 118 0.34 2.89 8.95
N VAL A 119 0.12 2.04 9.94
CA VAL A 119 -0.77 0.89 9.84
C VAL A 119 -1.61 0.78 11.10
N ARG A 120 -2.87 0.37 10.95
CA ARG A 120 -3.77 0.17 12.08
C ARG A 120 -3.21 -0.93 13.00
N ASP A 121 -3.20 -0.65 14.31
CA ASP A 121 -2.86 -1.65 15.31
C ASP A 121 -3.83 -2.85 15.19
N GLY A 122 -3.28 -4.05 15.14
CA GLY A 122 -4.04 -5.28 14.90
C GLY A 122 -4.24 -5.65 13.44
N ASN A 123 -3.76 -4.85 12.50
CA ASN A 123 -3.83 -5.20 11.07
C ASN A 123 -2.90 -6.38 10.78
N PRO A 124 -3.40 -7.45 10.13
CA PRO A 124 -2.57 -8.62 9.80
C PRO A 124 -1.35 -8.29 8.92
N ALA A 125 -1.38 -7.20 8.14
CA ALA A 125 -0.27 -6.79 7.29
C ALA A 125 1.00 -6.39 8.07
N ILE A 126 0.88 -6.12 9.37
CA ILE A 126 2.05 -5.76 10.22
C ILE A 126 3.14 -6.83 10.14
N SER A 127 2.78 -8.10 10.13
CA SER A 127 3.76 -9.19 10.03
C SER A 127 4.52 -9.16 8.70
N MET A 128 3.85 -8.82 7.61
CA MET A 128 4.47 -8.63 6.29
C MET A 128 5.49 -7.49 6.30
N TYR A 129 5.12 -6.36 6.90
CA TYR A 129 6.03 -5.21 7.01
C TYR A 129 7.26 -5.53 7.85
N LYS A 130 7.06 -6.18 9.00
CA LYS A 130 8.17 -6.61 9.86
C LYS A 130 9.10 -7.60 9.15
N ALA A 131 8.55 -8.56 8.42
CA ALA A 131 9.33 -9.51 7.62
C ALA A 131 10.14 -8.82 6.52
N ALA A 132 9.69 -7.66 6.04
CA ALA A 132 10.40 -6.84 5.05
C ALA A 132 11.43 -5.88 5.66
N GLY A 133 11.64 -5.91 6.98
CA GLY A 133 12.64 -5.10 7.68
C GLY A 133 12.12 -3.82 8.33
N PHE A 134 10.81 -3.60 8.34
CA PHE A 134 10.22 -2.44 9.03
C PHE A 134 10.14 -2.70 10.54
N SER A 135 10.39 -1.65 11.32
CA SER A 135 10.32 -1.70 12.79
C SER A 135 9.43 -0.59 13.33
N PRO A 136 8.71 -0.82 14.45
CA PRO A 136 7.90 0.21 15.07
C PRO A 136 8.75 1.37 15.59
N VAL A 137 8.36 2.60 15.24
CA VAL A 137 9.05 3.82 15.66
C VAL A 137 8.11 4.82 16.34
N GLY A 138 6.80 4.60 16.29
CA GLY A 138 5.84 5.51 16.89
C GLY A 138 4.42 4.93 16.91
N ARG A 139 3.55 5.66 17.58
CA ARG A 139 2.13 5.32 17.71
C ARG A 139 1.31 6.60 17.73
N ARG A 140 0.22 6.62 16.95
CA ARG A 140 -0.81 7.66 17.00
C ARG A 140 -2.06 7.07 17.63
N ARG A 141 -2.47 7.58 18.78
CA ARG A 141 -3.65 7.07 19.49
C ARG A 141 -4.94 7.51 18.81
N ASN A 142 -5.90 6.59 18.72
CA ASN A 142 -7.25 6.87 18.21
C ASN A 142 -7.26 7.48 16.81
N TYR A 143 -6.34 7.09 15.95
CA TYR A 143 -6.15 7.64 14.62
C TYR A 143 -7.23 7.17 13.62
N TYR A 144 -7.56 5.88 13.65
CA TYR A 144 -8.60 5.31 12.77
C TYR A 144 -9.94 5.28 13.48
N HIS A 145 -10.99 5.75 12.79
CA HIS A 145 -12.35 5.80 13.30
C HIS A 145 -13.19 4.81 12.54
N ALA A 146 -13.62 3.75 13.21
CA ALA A 146 -14.49 2.74 12.63
C ALA A 146 -15.95 3.20 12.58
N THR A 147 -16.74 2.60 11.70
CA THR A 147 -18.17 2.91 11.54
C THR A 147 -19.00 2.54 12.76
N ASP A 148 -18.54 1.59 13.59
CA ASP A 148 -19.18 1.17 14.83
C ASP A 148 -18.86 2.10 16.03
N GLY A 149 -18.13 3.19 15.81
CA GLY A 149 -17.70 4.14 16.83
C GLY A 149 -16.42 3.76 17.55
N ASN A 150 -15.85 2.59 17.29
CA ASN A 150 -14.55 2.18 17.84
C ASN A 150 -13.43 3.00 17.20
N ARG A 151 -12.36 3.20 17.96
CA ARG A 151 -11.17 3.90 17.49
C ARG A 151 -9.97 2.97 17.62
N TYR A 152 -9.07 3.07 16.67
CA TYR A 152 -7.86 2.24 16.61
C TYR A 152 -6.63 3.12 16.48
N ASP A 153 -5.55 2.69 17.13
CA ASP A 153 -4.27 3.36 17.00
C ASP A 153 -3.63 3.08 15.65
N ALA A 154 -2.79 4.00 15.20
CA ALA A 154 -1.86 3.76 14.09
C ALA A 154 -0.48 3.48 14.66
N ILE A 155 0.17 2.44 14.14
CA ILE A 155 1.57 2.15 14.41
C ILE A 155 2.39 2.70 13.26
N THR A 156 3.39 3.52 13.57
CA THR A 156 4.35 3.97 12.57
C THR A 156 5.48 2.95 12.47
N LEU A 157 5.68 2.42 11.29
CA LEU A 157 6.76 1.49 10.98
C LEU A 157 7.75 2.16 10.03
N ALA A 158 9.04 1.95 10.23
CA ALA A 158 10.08 2.53 9.40
C ALA A 158 11.20 1.54 9.13
N CYS A 159 11.92 1.80 8.04
CA CYS A 159 13.10 1.06 7.64
C CYS A 159 14.14 2.03 7.07
N GLU A 160 15.36 1.98 7.58
CA GLU A 160 16.49 2.69 6.99
C GLU A 160 17.03 1.89 5.79
N LEU A 161 17.32 2.58 4.70
CA LEU A 161 17.81 1.97 3.46
C LEU A 161 19.32 2.15 3.27
#